data_7d3dc0064994f2ea308122f6c4be94c9
#
_entry.id   7d3dc0064994f2ea308122f6c4be94c9
#
_cell.length_a   1.000
_cell.length_b   1.000
_cell.length_c   1.000
_cell.angle_alpha   90.00
_cell.angle_beta   90.00
_cell.angle_gamma   90.00
#
_symmetry.space_group_name_H-M   'P 1'
#
loop_
_entity.id
_entity.type
_entity.pdbx_description
1 polymer ?
#
loop_
_entity_poly.entity_id
_entity_poly.type
_entity_poly.pdbx_seq_one_letter_code
_entity_poly.pdbx_strand_id
1 'polypeptide(L)'
;MTGLAMADTVPEWDAKDYRALRARSATVFERLGAAGADFFLCPDNSAHIALETAGPPFALPGLNIAEVVAREAERRGFNKVAVLGTNWTMEGPVYPRALEARGIGWAVPPIETRRRLHAIIMDELCLHRFEPASVDSYRSAIDALAAAGCDSAALVCTEIPLIIGDHNSALPVLDSTRLLARAAVDVALGTSPLPTWRGGPVQG
;
A
#
# COMPACT_ATOMS: atom_id res chain seq x y z
N MET A 1 -10.27 7.90 -15.16
CA MET A 1 -9.07 7.16 -14.73
C MET A 1 -7.90 7.63 -15.59
N THR A 2 -6.75 7.84 -14.99
CA THR A 2 -5.48 8.15 -15.66
C THR A 2 -4.38 7.34 -14.99
N GLY A 3 -3.25 7.10 -15.65
CA GLY A 3 -2.18 6.26 -15.12
C GLY A 3 -0.80 6.76 -15.53
N LEU A 4 0.18 6.30 -14.76
CA LEU A 4 1.60 6.37 -15.09
C LEU A 4 2.05 4.93 -15.34
N ALA A 5 2.77 4.68 -16.42
CA ALA A 5 3.36 3.38 -16.64
C ALA A 5 4.50 3.17 -15.63
N MET A 6 4.51 2.05 -14.94
CA MET A 6 5.55 1.74 -13.94
C MET A 6 6.94 1.75 -14.58
N ALA A 7 7.06 1.21 -15.80
CA ALA A 7 8.32 1.19 -16.53
C ALA A 7 8.94 2.59 -16.73
N ASP A 8 8.11 3.62 -16.87
CA ASP A 8 8.58 5.01 -17.05
C ASP A 8 9.06 5.65 -15.75
N THR A 9 8.83 5.00 -14.59
CA THR A 9 9.15 5.53 -13.26
C THR A 9 10.21 4.72 -12.53
N VAL A 10 10.63 3.57 -13.05
CA VAL A 10 11.67 2.72 -12.44
C VAL A 10 12.97 3.49 -12.16
N PRO A 11 13.50 4.33 -13.09
CA PRO A 11 14.73 5.06 -12.82
C PRO A 11 14.66 5.98 -11.60
N GLU A 12 13.51 6.65 -11.40
CA GLU A 12 13.29 7.50 -10.22
C GLU A 12 13.17 6.67 -8.93
N TRP A 13 12.55 5.47 -9.01
CA TRP A 13 12.49 4.53 -7.89
C TRP A 13 13.88 4.06 -7.47
N ASP A 14 14.72 3.66 -8.42
CA ASP A 14 16.08 3.21 -8.18
C ASP A 14 16.97 4.34 -7.62
N ALA A 15 16.77 5.55 -8.11
CA ALA A 15 17.45 6.75 -7.62
C ALA A 15 16.87 7.29 -6.29
N LYS A 16 15.75 6.73 -5.80
CA LYS A 16 14.96 7.25 -4.67
C LYS A 16 14.57 8.73 -4.84
N ASP A 17 14.36 9.16 -6.09
CA ASP A 17 13.91 10.53 -6.40
C ASP A 17 12.38 10.65 -6.20
N TYR A 18 12.00 10.63 -4.93
CA TYR A 18 10.60 10.75 -4.54
C TYR A 18 9.99 12.12 -4.89
N ARG A 19 10.82 13.16 -5.11
CA ARG A 19 10.33 14.47 -5.55
C ARG A 19 9.88 14.41 -7.00
N ALA A 20 10.65 13.78 -7.88
CA ALA A 20 10.25 13.57 -9.28
C ALA A 20 8.99 12.72 -9.38
N LEU A 21 8.92 11.60 -8.65
CA LEU A 21 7.73 10.74 -8.59
C LEU A 21 6.49 11.51 -8.10
N ARG A 22 6.65 12.34 -7.05
CA ARG A 22 5.60 13.21 -6.56
C ARG A 22 5.12 14.21 -7.61
N ALA A 23 6.04 14.85 -8.34
CA ALA A 23 5.70 15.82 -9.38
C ALA A 23 4.91 15.18 -10.53
N ARG A 24 5.29 13.97 -10.96
CA ARG A 24 4.53 13.19 -11.94
C ARG A 24 3.10 12.91 -11.44
N SER A 25 2.97 12.51 -10.18
CA SER A 25 1.67 12.26 -9.56
C SER A 25 0.80 13.52 -9.47
N ALA A 26 1.40 14.67 -9.14
CA ALA A 26 0.70 15.96 -9.09
C ALA A 26 0.05 16.30 -10.44
N THR A 27 0.77 16.13 -11.55
CA THR A 27 0.23 16.32 -12.90
C THR A 27 -0.96 15.42 -13.21
N VAL A 28 -0.93 14.15 -12.71
CA VAL A 28 -2.06 13.22 -12.85
C VAL A 28 -3.28 13.73 -12.07
N PHE A 29 -3.08 14.20 -10.84
CA PHE A 29 -4.18 14.70 -10.00
C PHE A 29 -4.77 16.02 -10.51
N GLU A 30 -3.96 16.90 -11.12
CA GLU A 30 -4.45 18.09 -11.84
C GLU A 30 -5.39 17.71 -13.00
N ARG A 31 -5.00 16.70 -13.79
CA ARG A 31 -5.85 16.20 -14.89
C ARG A 31 -7.16 15.60 -14.38
N LEU A 32 -7.13 14.88 -13.26
CA LEU A 32 -8.35 14.35 -12.64
C LEU A 32 -9.27 15.48 -12.17
N GLY A 33 -8.71 16.52 -11.52
CA GLY A 33 -9.47 17.69 -11.10
C GLY A 33 -10.09 18.43 -12.27
N ALA A 34 -9.32 18.65 -13.36
CA ALA A 34 -9.84 19.25 -14.58
C ALA A 34 -10.95 18.41 -15.26
N ALA A 35 -10.96 17.11 -15.01
CA ALA A 35 -12.03 16.20 -15.46
C ALA A 35 -13.23 16.13 -14.51
N GLY A 36 -13.26 16.92 -13.42
CA GLY A 36 -14.39 17.01 -12.49
C GLY A 36 -14.36 15.99 -11.36
N ALA A 37 -13.19 15.42 -11.01
CA ALA A 37 -13.09 14.56 -9.83
C ALA A 37 -13.06 15.38 -8.54
N ASP A 38 -13.74 14.90 -7.49
CA ASP A 38 -13.80 15.54 -6.17
C ASP A 38 -12.62 15.11 -5.28
N PHE A 39 -12.10 13.89 -5.47
CA PHE A 39 -10.97 13.34 -4.75
C PHE A 39 -10.22 12.31 -5.61
N PHE A 40 -9.02 11.95 -5.17
CA PHE A 40 -8.24 10.89 -5.80
C PHE A 40 -8.01 9.70 -4.87
N LEU A 41 -7.74 8.55 -5.46
CA LEU A 41 -7.12 7.41 -4.80
C LEU A 41 -5.98 6.88 -5.67
N CYS A 42 -4.95 6.37 -5.02
CA CYS A 42 -3.81 5.73 -5.65
C CYS A 42 -3.67 4.31 -5.08
N PRO A 43 -3.98 3.25 -5.85
CA PRO A 43 -3.90 1.87 -5.35
C PRO A 43 -2.47 1.33 -5.29
N ASP A 44 -1.48 2.10 -5.70
CA ASP A 44 -0.06 1.76 -5.57
C ASP A 44 0.45 2.14 -4.17
N ASN A 45 0.76 1.12 -3.37
CA ASN A 45 1.26 1.30 -2.01
C ASN A 45 2.64 1.99 -1.98
N SER A 46 3.55 1.60 -2.87
CA SER A 46 4.88 2.19 -2.96
C SER A 46 4.82 3.67 -3.32
N ALA A 47 3.89 4.06 -4.19
CA ALA A 47 3.73 5.45 -4.60
C ALA A 47 3.49 6.40 -3.42
N HIS A 48 2.86 5.92 -2.33
CA HIS A 48 2.60 6.74 -1.15
C HIS A 48 3.89 7.23 -0.46
N ILE A 49 5.04 6.58 -0.67
CA ILE A 49 6.35 7.09 -0.21
C ILE A 49 6.62 8.46 -0.86
N ALA A 50 6.37 8.57 -2.17
CA ALA A 50 6.52 9.83 -2.88
C ALA A 50 5.39 10.82 -2.56
N LEU A 51 4.15 10.34 -2.48
CA LEU A 51 2.99 11.19 -2.19
C LEU A 51 3.07 11.84 -0.81
N GLU A 52 3.67 11.19 0.19
CA GLU A 52 3.91 11.73 1.53
C GLU A 52 5.15 12.63 1.62
N THR A 53 5.97 12.71 0.58
CA THR A 53 7.11 13.65 0.55
C THR A 53 6.59 15.09 0.62
N ALA A 54 7.28 15.94 1.39
CA ALA A 54 6.93 17.35 1.52
C ALA A 54 6.94 18.07 0.16
N GLY A 55 5.93 18.91 -0.07
CA GLY A 55 5.79 19.66 -1.31
C GLY A 55 4.46 20.43 -1.36
N PRO A 56 4.18 21.14 -2.45
CA PRO A 56 2.91 21.84 -2.62
C PRO A 56 1.71 20.88 -2.49
N PRO A 57 0.57 21.33 -1.95
CA PRO A 57 -0.62 20.50 -1.86
C PRO A 57 -1.09 20.07 -3.26
N PHE A 58 -1.59 18.84 -3.38
CA PHE A 58 -2.18 18.37 -4.63
C PHE A 58 -3.48 19.10 -4.95
N ALA A 59 -3.82 19.17 -6.23
CA ALA A 59 -5.04 19.82 -6.73
C ALA A 59 -6.31 19.22 -6.11
N LEU A 60 -6.31 17.93 -5.80
CA LEU A 60 -7.42 17.20 -5.18
C LEU A 60 -7.01 16.67 -3.80
N PRO A 61 -7.95 16.52 -2.86
CA PRO A 61 -7.74 15.69 -1.70
C PRO A 61 -7.74 14.21 -2.09
N GLY A 62 -7.11 13.36 -1.28
CA GLY A 62 -7.01 11.93 -1.58
C GLY A 62 -7.14 11.03 -0.37
N LEU A 63 -7.47 9.77 -0.63
CA LEU A 63 -7.40 8.71 0.37
C LEU A 63 -5.96 8.16 0.44
N ASN A 64 -5.39 8.16 1.64
CA ASN A 64 -4.09 7.53 1.87
C ASN A 64 -4.31 6.04 2.16
N ILE A 65 -3.69 5.17 1.34
CA ILE A 65 -3.90 3.72 1.40
C ILE A 65 -3.46 3.12 2.75
N ALA A 66 -2.34 3.58 3.31
CA ALA A 66 -1.85 3.06 4.58
C ALA A 66 -2.73 3.50 5.77
N GLU A 67 -3.28 4.73 5.72
CA GLU A 67 -4.26 5.20 6.70
C GLU A 67 -5.55 4.37 6.66
N VAL A 68 -5.99 3.97 5.47
CA VAL A 68 -7.16 3.11 5.30
C VAL A 68 -6.91 1.73 5.90
N VAL A 69 -5.75 1.13 5.63
CA VAL A 69 -5.36 -0.18 6.18
C VAL A 69 -5.19 -0.12 7.70
N ALA A 70 -4.51 0.91 8.21
CA ALA A 70 -4.27 1.06 9.65
C ALA A 70 -5.58 1.27 10.43
N ARG A 71 -6.54 2.05 9.87
CA ARG A 71 -7.88 2.23 10.44
C ARG A 71 -8.66 0.93 10.49
N GLU A 72 -8.57 0.11 9.45
CA GLU A 72 -9.23 -1.21 9.44
C GLU A 72 -8.56 -2.17 10.43
N ALA A 73 -7.24 -2.13 10.59
CA ALA A 73 -6.52 -2.89 11.61
C ALA A 73 -6.99 -2.51 13.03
N GLU A 74 -7.09 -1.22 13.32
CA GLU A 74 -7.62 -0.68 14.57
C GLU A 74 -9.08 -1.11 14.81
N ARG A 75 -9.93 -0.96 13.80
CA ARG A 75 -11.36 -1.34 13.87
C ARG A 75 -11.54 -2.83 14.17
N ARG A 76 -10.65 -3.68 13.67
CA ARG A 76 -10.64 -5.13 13.89
C ARG A 76 -9.92 -5.54 15.18
N GLY A 77 -9.31 -4.59 15.90
CA GLY A 77 -8.63 -4.85 17.17
C GLY A 77 -7.28 -5.54 17.02
N PHE A 78 -6.60 -5.40 15.89
CA PHE A 78 -5.27 -5.98 15.70
C PHE A 78 -4.21 -5.17 16.42
N ASN A 79 -3.24 -5.87 17.01
CA ASN A 79 -2.18 -5.27 17.83
C ASN A 79 -0.83 -5.23 17.09
N LYS A 80 -0.59 -6.15 16.15
CA LYS A 80 0.66 -6.22 15.41
C LYS A 80 0.46 -6.77 14.00
N VAL A 81 0.71 -5.95 13.01
CA VAL A 81 0.47 -6.23 11.59
C VAL A 81 1.74 -6.71 10.90
N ALA A 82 1.68 -7.86 10.23
CA ALA A 82 2.69 -8.29 9.26
C ALA A 82 2.53 -7.49 7.96
N VAL A 83 3.55 -6.77 7.51
CA VAL A 83 3.49 -5.95 6.29
C VAL A 83 4.24 -6.66 5.17
N LEU A 84 3.51 -7.02 4.09
CA LEU A 84 4.03 -7.79 2.96
C LEU A 84 3.77 -7.06 1.63
N GLY A 85 4.82 -6.69 0.93
CA GLY A 85 4.74 -5.92 -0.31
C GLY A 85 6.04 -5.93 -1.10
N THR A 86 6.27 -4.89 -1.90
CA THR A 86 7.56 -4.66 -2.53
C THR A 86 8.62 -4.29 -1.48
N ASN A 87 9.90 -4.43 -1.83
CA ASN A 87 10.99 -3.94 -0.95
C ASN A 87 10.80 -2.47 -0.62
N TRP A 88 10.44 -1.63 -1.60
CA TRP A 88 10.20 -0.19 -1.37
C TRP A 88 9.14 0.06 -0.29
N THR A 89 8.03 -0.68 -0.33
CA THR A 89 6.95 -0.53 0.65
C THR A 89 7.35 -1.09 2.02
N MET A 90 7.99 -2.28 2.07
CA MET A 90 8.40 -2.91 3.32
C MET A 90 9.54 -2.16 4.05
N GLU A 91 10.39 -1.44 3.31
CA GLU A 91 11.48 -0.62 3.85
C GLU A 91 11.08 0.86 4.03
N GLY A 92 9.96 1.25 3.44
CA GLY A 92 9.47 2.62 3.47
C GLY A 92 8.78 2.99 4.79
N PRO A 93 8.61 4.29 5.05
CA PRO A 93 8.06 4.79 6.31
C PRO A 93 6.53 4.77 6.38
N VAL A 94 5.84 4.55 5.27
CA VAL A 94 4.39 4.83 5.13
C VAL A 94 3.55 3.95 6.07
N TYR A 95 3.78 2.64 6.05
CA TYR A 95 3.06 1.70 6.91
C TYR A 95 3.48 1.76 8.37
N PRO A 96 4.79 1.81 8.72
CA PRO A 96 5.23 2.07 10.08
C PRO A 96 4.54 3.28 10.70
N ARG A 97 4.60 4.42 10.04
CA ARG A 97 3.97 5.67 10.50
C ARG A 97 2.47 5.50 10.74
N ALA A 98 1.74 4.93 9.77
CA ALA A 98 0.29 4.82 9.84
C ALA A 98 -0.19 3.88 10.96
N LEU A 99 0.53 2.79 11.21
CA LEU A 99 0.24 1.81 12.25
C LEU A 99 0.63 2.35 13.65
N GLU A 100 1.83 2.91 13.77
CA GLU A 100 2.33 3.47 15.03
C GLU A 100 1.47 4.64 15.52
N ALA A 101 0.95 5.48 14.63
CA ALA A 101 0.01 6.56 14.97
C ALA A 101 -1.27 6.05 15.65
N ARG A 102 -1.58 4.75 15.53
CA ARG A 102 -2.72 4.07 16.18
C ARG A 102 -2.31 3.11 17.29
N GLY A 103 -1.03 3.16 17.72
CA GLY A 103 -0.51 2.25 18.74
C GLY A 103 -0.42 0.79 18.28
N ILE A 104 -0.46 0.53 16.96
CA ILE A 104 -0.38 -0.82 16.38
C ILE A 104 1.07 -1.11 16.03
N GLY A 105 1.61 -2.23 16.53
CA GLY A 105 2.92 -2.73 16.17
C GLY A 105 2.92 -3.25 14.72
N TRP A 106 4.11 -3.38 14.17
CA TRP A 106 4.28 -3.94 12.83
C TRP A 106 5.54 -4.78 12.73
N ALA A 107 5.60 -5.65 11.72
CA ALA A 107 6.80 -6.40 11.36
C ALA A 107 6.85 -6.66 9.86
N VAL A 108 8.07 -6.79 9.34
CA VAL A 108 8.35 -7.23 7.98
C VAL A 108 9.25 -8.49 8.04
N PRO A 109 9.26 -9.32 6.99
CA PRO A 109 10.18 -10.46 6.93
C PRO A 109 11.66 -10.03 6.98
N PRO A 110 12.59 -10.94 7.34
CA PRO A 110 14.03 -10.72 7.21
C PRO A 110 14.42 -10.33 5.76
N ILE A 111 15.55 -9.63 5.61
CA ILE A 111 15.95 -9.02 4.34
C ILE A 111 15.99 -10.00 3.16
N GLU A 112 16.48 -11.22 3.36
CA GLU A 112 16.55 -12.22 2.28
C GLU A 112 15.14 -12.68 1.86
N THR A 113 14.23 -12.85 2.81
CA THR A 113 12.83 -13.16 2.51
C THR A 113 12.16 -12.00 1.79
N ARG A 114 12.38 -10.75 2.21
CA ARG A 114 11.83 -9.57 1.51
C ARG A 114 12.28 -9.50 0.06
N ARG A 115 13.58 -9.74 -0.21
CA ARG A 115 14.13 -9.76 -1.57
C ARG A 115 13.47 -10.83 -2.42
N ARG A 116 13.28 -12.04 -1.86
CA ARG A 116 12.57 -13.12 -2.56
C ARG A 116 11.12 -12.75 -2.86
N LEU A 117 10.37 -12.24 -1.87
CA LEU A 117 8.97 -11.84 -2.08
C LEU A 117 8.84 -10.71 -3.10
N HIS A 118 9.78 -9.76 -3.10
CA HIS A 118 9.84 -8.71 -4.10
C HIS A 118 10.10 -9.27 -5.51
N ALA A 119 11.05 -10.18 -5.66
CA ALA A 119 11.32 -10.84 -6.95
C ALA A 119 10.08 -11.59 -7.46
N ILE A 120 9.35 -12.29 -6.60
CA ILE A 120 8.09 -12.94 -6.96
C ILE A 120 7.08 -11.91 -7.51
N ILE A 121 6.93 -10.75 -6.87
CA ILE A 121 6.04 -9.70 -7.38
C ILE A 121 6.48 -9.27 -8.77
N MET A 122 7.75 -8.90 -8.94
CA MET A 122 8.24 -8.26 -10.17
C MET A 122 8.37 -9.23 -11.33
N ASP A 123 8.89 -10.44 -11.06
CA ASP A 123 9.27 -11.39 -12.09
C ASP A 123 8.18 -12.42 -12.42
N GLU A 124 7.17 -12.53 -11.55
CA GLU A 124 6.09 -13.52 -11.70
C GLU A 124 4.71 -12.85 -11.69
N LEU A 125 4.28 -12.28 -10.57
CA LEU A 125 2.89 -11.81 -10.40
C LEU A 125 2.53 -10.66 -11.34
N CYS A 126 3.41 -9.69 -11.53
CA CYS A 126 3.24 -8.61 -12.51
C CYS A 126 3.17 -9.12 -13.97
N LEU A 127 3.69 -10.32 -14.21
CA LEU A 127 3.64 -11.00 -15.50
C LEU A 127 2.53 -12.06 -15.59
N HIS A 128 1.57 -12.03 -14.65
CA HIS A 128 0.47 -13.00 -14.54
C HIS A 128 0.93 -14.46 -14.44
N ARG A 129 2.07 -14.71 -13.81
CA ARG A 129 2.56 -16.06 -13.47
C ARG A 129 2.28 -16.34 -12.01
N PHE A 130 1.58 -17.44 -11.72
CA PHE A 130 1.11 -17.81 -10.38
C PHE A 130 1.64 -19.19 -10.02
N GLU A 131 2.91 -19.24 -9.60
CA GLU A 131 3.60 -20.47 -9.29
C GLU A 131 3.26 -20.99 -7.89
N PRO A 132 2.99 -22.30 -7.71
CA PRO A 132 2.72 -22.86 -6.38
C PRO A 132 3.84 -22.58 -5.37
N ALA A 133 5.11 -22.63 -5.80
CA ALA A 133 6.26 -22.33 -4.96
C ALA A 133 6.27 -20.87 -4.45
N SER A 134 5.67 -19.95 -5.20
CA SER A 134 5.54 -18.54 -4.81
C SER A 134 4.45 -18.37 -3.77
N VAL A 135 3.34 -19.10 -3.89
CA VAL A 135 2.31 -19.19 -2.84
C VAL A 135 2.92 -19.71 -1.54
N ASP A 136 3.70 -20.81 -1.59
CA ASP A 136 4.34 -21.40 -0.42
C ASP A 136 5.37 -20.44 0.22
N SER A 137 6.06 -19.64 -0.59
CA SER A 137 7.00 -18.63 -0.10
C SER A 137 6.29 -17.54 0.72
N TYR A 138 5.14 -17.05 0.23
CA TYR A 138 4.32 -16.08 0.97
C TYR A 138 3.72 -16.67 2.23
N ARG A 139 3.18 -17.90 2.17
CA ARG A 139 2.64 -18.60 3.34
C ARG A 139 3.70 -18.77 4.42
N SER A 140 4.88 -19.26 4.05
CA SER A 140 6.00 -19.44 4.99
C SER A 140 6.42 -18.12 5.65
N ALA A 141 6.42 -17.01 4.90
CA ALA A 141 6.72 -15.69 5.46
C ALA A 141 5.63 -15.23 6.44
N ILE A 142 4.35 -15.47 6.14
CA ILE A 142 3.23 -15.16 7.03
C ILE A 142 3.29 -16.01 8.29
N ASP A 143 3.55 -17.32 8.17
CA ASP A 143 3.69 -18.25 9.30
C ASP A 143 4.82 -17.80 10.25
N ALA A 144 5.96 -17.40 9.69
CA ALA A 144 7.08 -16.89 10.47
C ALA A 144 6.73 -15.59 11.22
N LEU A 145 5.98 -14.68 10.59
CA LEU A 145 5.53 -13.44 11.22
C LEU A 145 4.43 -13.68 12.26
N ALA A 146 3.56 -14.66 12.04
CA ALA A 146 2.60 -15.12 13.05
C ALA A 146 3.32 -15.67 14.28
N ALA A 147 4.35 -16.51 14.09
CA ALA A 147 5.20 -17.01 15.17
C ALA A 147 5.95 -15.88 15.90
N ALA A 148 6.25 -14.76 15.22
CA ALA A 148 6.83 -13.55 15.80
C ALA A 148 5.80 -12.62 16.46
N GLY A 149 4.55 -13.07 16.60
CA GLY A 149 3.48 -12.39 17.33
C GLY A 149 2.66 -11.41 16.51
N CYS A 150 2.71 -11.46 15.17
CA CYS A 150 1.74 -10.74 14.36
C CYS A 150 0.37 -11.44 14.43
N ASP A 151 -0.71 -10.65 14.45
CA ASP A 151 -2.10 -11.12 14.53
C ASP A 151 -2.92 -10.82 13.27
N SER A 152 -2.31 -10.18 12.28
CA SER A 152 -2.87 -9.93 10.96
C SER A 152 -1.77 -9.75 9.91
N ALA A 153 -2.13 -9.87 8.62
CA ALA A 153 -1.23 -9.70 7.48
C ALA A 153 -1.79 -8.64 6.51
N ALA A 154 -1.11 -7.52 6.37
CA ALA A 154 -1.41 -6.52 5.36
C ALA A 154 -0.71 -6.87 4.05
N LEU A 155 -1.52 -7.15 3.01
CA LEU A 155 -1.06 -7.37 1.65
C LEU A 155 -0.98 -6.02 0.94
N VAL A 156 0.23 -5.45 0.94
CA VAL A 156 0.45 -4.07 0.50
C VAL A 156 1.08 -4.00 -0.89
N CYS A 157 0.51 -4.82 -1.78
CA CYS A 157 0.76 -4.85 -3.21
C CYS A 157 -0.49 -5.40 -3.91
N THR A 158 -0.86 -4.86 -5.06
CA THR A 158 -2.07 -5.24 -5.80
C THR A 158 -2.06 -6.70 -6.28
N GLU A 159 -0.89 -7.27 -6.45
CA GLU A 159 -0.68 -8.61 -7.01
C GLU A 159 -0.73 -9.72 -5.95
N ILE A 160 -0.35 -9.45 -4.71
CA ILE A 160 -0.31 -10.48 -3.65
C ILE A 160 -1.70 -11.10 -3.40
N PRO A 161 -2.82 -10.35 -3.38
CA PRO A 161 -4.15 -10.92 -3.22
C PRO A 161 -4.60 -11.86 -4.34
N LEU A 162 -3.85 -11.95 -5.45
CA LEU A 162 -4.11 -12.92 -6.51
C LEU A 162 -3.72 -14.35 -6.08
N ILE A 163 -2.80 -14.49 -5.11
CA ILE A 163 -2.28 -15.78 -4.65
C ILE A 163 -2.47 -16.02 -3.15
N ILE A 164 -2.67 -14.98 -2.34
CA ILE A 164 -2.85 -15.06 -0.88
C ILE A 164 -4.18 -14.39 -0.49
N GLY A 165 -4.93 -15.07 0.36
CA GLY A 165 -6.17 -14.58 0.95
C GLY A 165 -6.47 -15.32 2.26
N ASP A 166 -7.60 -15.01 2.90
CA ASP A 166 -8.00 -15.64 4.17
C ASP A 166 -8.11 -17.17 4.06
N HIS A 167 -8.32 -17.72 2.86
CA HIS A 167 -8.46 -19.15 2.61
C HIS A 167 -7.15 -19.94 2.71
N ASN A 168 -6.00 -19.26 2.60
CA ASN A 168 -4.67 -19.90 2.58
C ASN A 168 -3.60 -19.15 3.38
N SER A 169 -3.98 -18.15 4.17
CA SER A 169 -3.14 -17.40 5.11
C SER A 169 -3.37 -17.88 6.54
N ALA A 170 -2.32 -18.03 7.33
CA ALA A 170 -2.42 -18.31 8.76
C ALA A 170 -2.93 -17.11 9.58
N LEU A 171 -2.85 -15.91 9.04
CA LEU A 171 -3.29 -14.68 9.66
C LEU A 171 -4.48 -14.09 8.89
N PRO A 172 -5.43 -13.43 9.56
CA PRO A 172 -6.45 -12.61 8.91
C PRO A 172 -5.81 -11.58 7.97
N VAL A 173 -6.36 -11.44 6.76
CA VAL A 173 -5.79 -10.61 5.71
C VAL A 173 -6.39 -9.20 5.69
N LEU A 174 -5.53 -8.21 5.49
CA LEU A 174 -5.84 -6.83 5.17
C LEU A 174 -5.39 -6.55 3.73
N ASP A 175 -6.29 -6.72 2.75
CA ASP A 175 -6.04 -6.40 1.35
C ASP A 175 -6.14 -4.89 1.15
N SER A 176 -5.00 -4.22 1.00
CA SER A 176 -4.91 -2.76 0.92
C SER A 176 -5.71 -2.17 -0.23
N THR A 177 -5.73 -2.84 -1.38
CA THR A 177 -6.43 -2.38 -2.58
C THR A 177 -7.95 -2.46 -2.42
N ARG A 178 -8.45 -3.57 -1.90
CA ARG A 178 -9.89 -3.74 -1.63
C ARG A 178 -10.38 -2.80 -0.53
N LEU A 179 -9.58 -2.58 0.50
CA LEU A 179 -9.90 -1.64 1.57
C LEU A 179 -9.97 -0.21 1.03
N LEU A 180 -9.00 0.19 0.20
CA LEU A 180 -9.01 1.51 -0.44
C LEU A 180 -10.23 1.68 -1.36
N ALA A 181 -10.57 0.65 -2.15
CA ALA A 181 -11.74 0.69 -3.01
C ALA A 181 -13.04 0.84 -2.22
N ARG A 182 -13.21 0.11 -1.11
CA ARG A 182 -14.38 0.25 -0.22
C ARG A 182 -14.46 1.65 0.38
N ALA A 183 -13.34 2.16 0.90
CA ALA A 183 -13.29 3.51 1.46
C ALA A 183 -13.67 4.57 0.41
N ALA A 184 -13.25 4.40 -0.86
CA ALA A 184 -13.63 5.30 -1.94
C ALA A 184 -15.13 5.24 -2.25
N VAL A 185 -15.73 4.04 -2.23
CA VAL A 185 -17.18 3.87 -2.40
C VAL A 185 -17.94 4.54 -1.25
N ASP A 186 -17.50 4.38 0.00
CA ASP A 186 -18.13 5.01 1.17
C ASP A 186 -18.12 6.54 1.05
N VAL A 187 -17.02 7.12 0.57
CA VAL A 187 -16.94 8.57 0.29
C VAL A 187 -17.90 8.95 -0.85
N ALA A 188 -17.92 8.20 -1.94
CA ALA A 188 -18.76 8.50 -3.10
C ALA A 188 -20.27 8.41 -2.79
N LEU A 189 -20.65 7.51 -1.87
CA LEU A 189 -22.04 7.37 -1.40
C LEU A 189 -22.41 8.36 -0.28
N GLY A 190 -21.45 9.16 0.20
CA GLY A 190 -21.67 10.11 1.30
C GLY A 190 -21.80 9.46 2.68
N THR A 191 -21.44 8.17 2.82
CA THR A 191 -21.39 7.46 4.11
C THR A 191 -20.11 7.75 4.90
N SER A 192 -19.10 8.28 4.21
CA SER A 192 -17.88 8.83 4.79
C SER A 192 -17.62 10.23 4.26
N PRO A 193 -16.99 11.13 5.04
CA PRO A 193 -16.68 12.48 4.59
C PRO A 193 -15.63 12.46 3.46
N LEU A 194 -15.60 13.54 2.67
CA LEU A 194 -14.51 13.75 1.71
C LEU A 194 -13.16 13.77 2.43
N PRO A 195 -12.13 13.16 1.83
CA PRO A 195 -10.79 13.20 2.40
C PRO A 195 -10.26 14.65 2.43
N THR A 196 -9.35 14.91 3.35
CA THR A 196 -8.73 16.25 3.50
C THR A 196 -7.24 16.24 3.15
N TRP A 197 -6.60 15.06 3.11
CA TRP A 197 -5.19 14.95 2.80
C TRP A 197 -4.91 15.32 1.33
N ARG A 198 -3.98 16.25 1.12
CA ARG A 198 -3.56 16.74 -0.21
C ARG A 198 -2.09 16.46 -0.50
N GLY A 199 -1.62 15.28 -0.09
CA GLY A 199 -0.20 14.92 -0.17
C GLY A 199 0.64 15.58 0.92
N GLY A 200 1.93 15.25 0.92
CA GLY A 200 2.84 15.65 1.98
C GLY A 200 2.69 14.78 3.24
N PRO A 201 3.50 15.06 4.28
CA PRO A 201 3.47 14.30 5.51
C PRO A 201 2.06 14.26 6.10
N VAL A 202 1.60 13.05 6.47
CA VAL A 202 0.33 12.89 7.17
C VAL A 202 0.56 13.35 8.61
N GLN A 203 -0.26 14.31 9.06
CA GLN A 203 -0.25 14.75 10.45
C GLN A 203 -1.01 13.72 11.28
N GLY A 204 -0.38 13.24 12.36
CA GLY A 204 -0.99 12.32 13.33
C GLY A 204 -2.07 13.00 14.16
#